data_fae60ae257b73240e58433221c2b4f21
#
_entry.id   fae60ae257b73240e58433221c2b4f21
#
_cell.length_a   1.000
_cell.length_b   1.000
_cell.length_c   1.000
_cell.angle_alpha   90.00
_cell.angle_beta   90.00
_cell.angle_gamma   90.00
#
_symmetry.space_group_name_H-M   'P 1'
#
loop_
_entity.id
_entity.type
_entity.pdbx_description
1 polymer ?
#
loop_
_entity_poly.entity_id
_entity_poly.type
_entity_poly.pdbx_seq_one_letter_code
_entity_poly.pdbx_strand_id
1 'polypeptide(L)'
;EAMLEAKKQGLVKHVGVSNFSSTKLENLRKETTEMPEMNQVELHPYLQQNDLLEYCSEHGINLTAYSPLGSGDRTEDMKADDEPILLENEVIQKIAKKHNASPAQILIKWAELRGTAVIPKSTNEGRIEQNLQSVGYELDKEDFQEIAKLDKHYRYVKGDAQFATEGNSYENIFDE
;
A
#
# COMPACT_ATOMS: atom_id res chain seq x y z
N GLU A 1 -16.34 -12.49 -13.06
CA GLU A 1 -17.51 -12.29 -13.95
C GLU A 1 -18.56 -11.36 -13.34
N ALA A 2 -19.05 -11.60 -12.09
CA ALA A 2 -20.11 -10.79 -11.46
C ALA A 2 -19.80 -9.27 -11.42
N MET A 3 -18.56 -8.89 -11.14
CA MET A 3 -18.12 -7.48 -11.12
C MET A 3 -18.14 -6.85 -12.53
N LEU A 4 -17.76 -7.59 -13.55
CA LEU A 4 -17.83 -7.12 -14.95
C LEU A 4 -19.27 -7.00 -15.43
N GLU A 5 -20.16 -7.88 -14.98
CA GLU A 5 -21.60 -7.73 -15.26
C GLU A 5 -22.18 -6.48 -14.58
N ALA A 6 -21.81 -6.19 -13.33
CA ALA A 6 -22.20 -4.97 -12.66
C ALA A 6 -21.69 -3.70 -13.40
N LYS A 7 -20.46 -3.73 -13.95
CA LYS A 7 -19.90 -2.66 -14.77
C LYS A 7 -20.72 -2.51 -16.08
N LYS A 8 -21.03 -3.60 -16.74
CA LYS A 8 -21.84 -3.61 -17.96
C LYS A 8 -23.26 -3.07 -17.75
N GLN A 9 -23.85 -3.32 -16.58
CA GLN A 9 -25.14 -2.78 -16.20
C GLN A 9 -25.08 -1.30 -15.75
N GLY A 10 -23.90 -0.69 -15.70
CA GLY A 10 -23.70 0.68 -15.26
C GLY A 10 -23.84 0.90 -13.75
N LEU A 11 -23.88 -0.18 -12.94
CA LEU A 11 -23.93 -0.10 -11.48
C LEU A 11 -22.60 0.36 -10.87
N VAL A 12 -21.49 0.05 -11.53
CA VAL A 12 -20.14 0.52 -11.19
C VAL A 12 -19.45 1.02 -12.45
N LYS A 13 -18.52 1.97 -12.31
CA LYS A 13 -17.73 2.50 -13.43
C LYS A 13 -16.40 1.75 -13.59
N HIS A 14 -15.81 1.39 -12.49
CA HIS A 14 -14.47 0.80 -12.39
C HIS A 14 -14.49 -0.45 -11.53
N VAL A 15 -13.67 -1.42 -11.85
CA VAL A 15 -13.53 -2.68 -11.11
C VAL A 15 -12.06 -2.82 -10.68
N GLY A 16 -11.85 -3.17 -9.42
CA GLY A 16 -10.54 -3.42 -8.85
C GLY A 16 -10.49 -4.70 -8.03
N VAL A 17 -9.30 -5.05 -7.63
CA VAL A 17 -9.00 -6.18 -6.73
C VAL A 17 -8.21 -5.68 -5.53
N SER A 18 -8.01 -6.53 -4.54
CA SER A 18 -7.19 -6.25 -3.38
C SER A 18 -6.36 -7.47 -3.00
N ASN A 19 -5.10 -7.24 -2.61
CA ASN A 19 -4.14 -8.28 -2.22
C ASN A 19 -3.88 -9.33 -3.32
N PHE A 20 -3.87 -8.91 -4.58
CA PHE A 20 -3.46 -9.77 -5.68
C PHE A 20 -1.96 -9.61 -5.93
N SER A 21 -1.23 -10.71 -5.89
CA SER A 21 0.15 -10.77 -6.37
C SER A 21 0.21 -10.68 -7.89
N SER A 22 1.39 -10.48 -8.45
CA SER A 22 1.60 -10.57 -9.90
C SER A 22 1.19 -11.92 -10.47
N THR A 23 1.43 -13.01 -9.73
CA THR A 23 0.99 -14.37 -10.10
C THR A 23 -0.54 -14.47 -10.19
N LYS A 24 -1.26 -13.94 -9.19
CA LYS A 24 -2.73 -13.92 -9.19
C LYS A 24 -3.29 -13.06 -10.31
N LEU A 25 -2.68 -11.91 -10.59
CA LEU A 25 -3.07 -11.05 -11.71
C LEU A 25 -2.84 -11.74 -13.05
N GLU A 26 -1.70 -12.42 -13.21
CA GLU A 26 -1.41 -13.18 -14.44
C GLU A 26 -2.37 -14.37 -14.64
N ASN A 27 -2.76 -15.05 -13.57
CA ASN A 27 -3.76 -16.10 -13.64
C ASN A 27 -5.14 -15.53 -13.99
N LEU A 28 -5.51 -14.41 -13.37
CA LEU A 28 -6.76 -13.71 -13.70
C LEU A 28 -6.79 -13.28 -15.18
N ARG A 29 -5.66 -12.79 -15.72
CA ARG A 29 -5.52 -12.37 -17.12
C ARG A 29 -5.86 -13.47 -18.13
N LYS A 30 -5.62 -14.74 -17.77
CA LYS A 30 -5.93 -15.90 -18.62
C LYS A 30 -7.43 -16.24 -18.64
N GLU A 31 -8.17 -15.81 -17.62
CA GLU A 31 -9.56 -16.21 -17.39
C GLU A 31 -10.57 -15.07 -17.58
N THR A 32 -10.10 -13.81 -17.60
CA THR A 32 -10.99 -12.65 -17.74
C THR A 32 -10.87 -11.97 -19.10
N THR A 33 -11.94 -11.33 -19.52
CA THR A 33 -11.97 -10.50 -20.73
C THR A 33 -11.50 -9.07 -20.48
N GLU A 34 -11.45 -8.64 -19.23
CA GLU A 34 -11.05 -7.29 -18.83
C GLU A 34 -10.28 -7.35 -17.51
N MET A 35 -9.10 -6.74 -17.47
CA MET A 35 -8.28 -6.66 -16.27
C MET A 35 -8.82 -5.63 -15.28
N PRO A 36 -8.56 -5.81 -13.96
CA PRO A 36 -8.91 -4.80 -12.97
C PRO A 36 -8.12 -3.51 -13.23
N GLU A 37 -8.75 -2.38 -13.00
CA GLU A 37 -8.14 -1.06 -13.16
C GLU A 37 -7.30 -0.66 -11.95
N MET A 38 -7.52 -1.32 -10.80
CA MET A 38 -6.88 -1.04 -9.52
C MET A 38 -6.58 -2.32 -8.77
N ASN A 39 -5.42 -2.39 -8.14
CA ASN A 39 -5.09 -3.37 -7.10
C ASN A 39 -4.73 -2.64 -5.81
N GLN A 40 -5.50 -2.87 -4.75
CA GLN A 40 -5.23 -2.26 -3.45
C GLN A 40 -4.45 -3.24 -2.57
N VAL A 41 -3.24 -2.85 -2.16
CA VAL A 41 -2.30 -3.70 -1.42
C VAL A 41 -1.69 -2.96 -0.24
N GLU A 42 -1.16 -3.70 0.74
CA GLU A 42 -0.28 -3.11 1.74
C GLU A 42 1.01 -2.64 1.06
N LEU A 43 1.33 -1.35 1.20
CA LEU A 43 2.53 -0.77 0.61
C LEU A 43 3.05 0.40 1.44
N HIS A 44 4.31 0.32 1.83
CA HIS A 44 5.04 1.32 2.60
C HIS A 44 6.55 0.98 2.55
N PRO A 45 7.47 1.81 3.10
CA PRO A 45 8.91 1.57 3.01
C PRO A 45 9.43 0.22 3.51
N TYR A 46 8.73 -0.46 4.42
CA TYR A 46 9.13 -1.80 4.87
C TYR A 46 8.57 -2.93 4.01
N LEU A 47 7.61 -2.62 3.12
CA LEU A 47 7.02 -3.53 2.12
C LEU A 47 6.80 -2.76 0.82
N GLN A 48 7.85 -2.61 0.02
CA GLN A 48 7.85 -1.68 -1.09
C GLN A 48 7.14 -2.17 -2.35
N GLN A 49 6.88 -3.47 -2.46
CA GLN A 49 6.12 -4.06 -3.57
C GLN A 49 6.68 -3.70 -4.96
N ASN A 50 8.02 -3.62 -5.09
CA ASN A 50 8.66 -3.13 -6.32
C ASN A 50 8.26 -3.93 -7.56
N ASP A 51 8.36 -5.26 -7.49
CA ASP A 51 8.04 -6.16 -8.63
C ASP A 51 6.56 -6.10 -8.99
N LEU A 52 5.68 -5.99 -7.97
CA LEU A 52 4.25 -5.84 -8.20
C LEU A 52 3.91 -4.48 -8.81
N LEU A 53 4.58 -3.41 -8.38
CA LEU A 53 4.42 -2.07 -8.93
C LEU A 53 4.84 -2.03 -10.40
N GLU A 54 5.98 -2.64 -10.75
CA GLU A 54 6.45 -2.76 -12.12
C GLU A 54 5.44 -3.54 -12.97
N TYR A 55 5.03 -4.73 -12.54
CA TYR A 55 4.03 -5.55 -13.23
C TYR A 55 2.73 -4.77 -13.47
N CYS A 56 2.19 -4.12 -12.43
CA CYS A 56 0.95 -3.35 -12.54
C CYS A 56 1.09 -2.18 -13.52
N SER A 57 2.22 -1.46 -13.48
CA SER A 57 2.52 -0.35 -14.41
C SER A 57 2.54 -0.82 -15.87
N GLU A 58 3.18 -1.96 -16.15
CA GLU A 58 3.26 -2.54 -17.48
C GLU A 58 1.89 -2.98 -18.04
N HIS A 59 0.96 -3.35 -17.14
CA HIS A 59 -0.36 -3.85 -17.50
C HIS A 59 -1.50 -2.82 -17.32
N GLY A 60 -1.16 -1.54 -17.04
CA GLY A 60 -2.14 -0.46 -16.88
C GLY A 60 -3.02 -0.60 -15.64
N ILE A 61 -2.54 -1.29 -14.60
CA ILE A 61 -3.23 -1.48 -13.32
C ILE A 61 -2.67 -0.48 -12.32
N ASN A 62 -3.52 0.37 -11.75
CA ASN A 62 -3.07 1.31 -10.72
C ASN A 62 -2.93 0.60 -9.37
N LEU A 63 -1.88 0.92 -8.59
CA LEU A 63 -1.77 0.49 -7.21
C LEU A 63 -2.34 1.52 -6.25
N THR A 64 -3.04 1.03 -5.22
CA THR A 64 -3.42 1.84 -4.05
C THR A 64 -2.79 1.24 -2.80
N ALA A 65 -2.01 2.06 -2.10
CA ALA A 65 -1.36 1.68 -0.86
C ALA A 65 -2.34 1.78 0.33
N TYR A 66 -2.74 0.66 0.92
CA TYR A 66 -3.30 0.69 2.26
C TYR A 66 -2.18 0.57 3.31
N SER A 67 -2.47 0.97 4.55
CA SER A 67 -1.47 1.05 5.63
C SER A 67 -0.20 1.86 5.28
N PRO A 68 -0.29 2.96 4.51
CA PRO A 68 0.92 3.67 4.05
C PRO A 68 1.76 4.26 5.19
N LEU A 69 1.20 4.37 6.39
CA LEU A 69 1.82 4.91 7.60
C LEU A 69 2.19 3.82 8.63
N GLY A 70 2.05 2.53 8.29
CA GLY A 70 2.42 1.41 9.16
C GLY A 70 1.34 0.93 10.13
N SER A 71 0.07 1.37 9.96
CA SER A 71 -1.09 0.87 10.74
C SER A 71 -0.90 0.81 12.26
N GLY A 72 -0.25 1.80 12.83
CA GLY A 72 0.03 1.86 14.28
C GLY A 72 -1.21 1.96 15.20
N ASP A 73 -2.39 2.21 14.61
CA ASP A 73 -3.69 2.30 15.30
C ASP A 73 -4.45 0.96 15.42
N ARG A 74 -3.82 -0.17 15.01
CA ARG A 74 -4.35 -1.51 15.26
C ARG A 74 -4.36 -1.81 16.76
N THR A 75 -5.27 -2.70 17.18
CA THR A 75 -5.30 -3.21 18.56
C THR A 75 -4.03 -4.04 18.88
N GLU A 76 -3.67 -4.12 20.14
CA GLU A 76 -2.41 -4.78 20.56
C GLU A 76 -2.36 -6.27 20.19
N ASP A 77 -3.50 -6.95 20.17
CA ASP A 77 -3.63 -8.34 19.74
C ASP A 77 -3.36 -8.58 18.24
N MET A 78 -3.31 -7.50 17.47
CA MET A 78 -2.98 -7.52 16.03
C MET A 78 -1.54 -7.11 15.74
N LYS A 79 -0.74 -6.82 16.75
CA LYS A 79 0.65 -6.38 16.62
C LYS A 79 1.60 -7.46 17.11
N ALA A 80 2.78 -7.53 16.51
CA ALA A 80 3.87 -8.31 17.08
C ALA A 80 4.53 -7.54 18.24
N ASP A 81 5.07 -8.24 19.23
CA ASP A 81 5.68 -7.63 20.43
C ASP A 81 6.83 -6.66 20.10
N ASP A 82 7.55 -6.92 19.02
CA ASP A 82 8.71 -6.14 18.54
C ASP A 82 8.45 -5.43 17.20
N GLU A 83 7.19 -5.11 16.93
CA GLU A 83 6.78 -4.50 15.67
C GLU A 83 7.46 -3.14 15.46
N PRO A 84 8.14 -2.92 14.32
CA PRO A 84 8.81 -1.66 14.05
C PRO A 84 7.79 -0.54 13.78
N ILE A 85 7.92 0.60 14.44
CA ILE A 85 7.05 1.77 14.21
C ILE A 85 7.60 2.58 13.05
N LEU A 86 6.94 2.52 11.90
CA LEU A 86 7.41 3.17 10.66
C LEU A 86 7.59 4.69 10.81
N LEU A 87 6.66 5.36 11.50
CA LEU A 87 6.72 6.80 11.75
C LEU A 87 7.90 7.22 12.64
N GLU A 88 8.49 6.28 13.40
CA GLU A 88 9.64 6.52 14.28
C GLU A 88 10.97 6.10 13.63
N ASN A 89 10.95 5.59 12.41
CA ASN A 89 12.15 5.20 11.70
C ASN A 89 13.10 6.40 11.51
N GLU A 90 14.36 6.25 11.90
CA GLU A 90 15.37 7.32 11.91
C GLU A 90 15.61 7.93 10.53
N VAL A 91 15.57 7.12 9.47
CA VAL A 91 15.73 7.58 8.08
C VAL A 91 14.55 8.46 7.69
N ILE A 92 13.33 8.00 7.97
CA ILE A 92 12.11 8.77 7.67
C ILE A 92 12.08 10.08 8.46
N GLN A 93 12.45 10.05 9.74
CA GLN A 93 12.53 11.26 10.57
C GLN A 93 13.61 12.25 10.08
N LYS A 94 14.77 11.74 9.65
CA LYS A 94 15.85 12.56 9.08
C LYS A 94 15.37 13.26 7.79
N ILE A 95 14.71 12.54 6.89
CA ILE A 95 14.14 13.09 5.65
C ILE A 95 13.04 14.12 5.99
N ALA A 96 12.16 13.80 6.92
CA ALA A 96 11.12 14.72 7.37
C ALA A 96 11.70 16.04 7.89
N LYS A 97 12.74 15.97 8.71
CA LYS A 97 13.46 17.15 9.21
C LYS A 97 14.11 17.95 8.07
N LYS A 98 14.74 17.29 7.09
CA LYS A 98 15.37 17.91 5.92
C LYS A 98 14.36 18.75 5.14
N HIS A 99 13.14 18.26 4.96
CA HIS A 99 12.08 18.90 4.18
C HIS A 99 11.12 19.76 5.04
N ASN A 100 11.37 19.92 6.33
CA ASN A 100 10.45 20.59 7.27
C ASN A 100 9.02 20.03 7.19
N ALA A 101 8.90 18.72 7.08
CA ALA A 101 7.67 17.95 6.96
C ALA A 101 7.49 17.01 8.16
N SER A 102 6.30 16.45 8.34
CA SER A 102 6.09 15.33 9.25
C SER A 102 6.52 14.00 8.60
N PRO A 103 6.88 12.97 9.39
CA PRO A 103 7.13 11.62 8.85
C PRO A 103 5.98 11.08 8.00
N ALA A 104 4.73 11.34 8.40
CA ALA A 104 3.56 10.92 7.64
C ALA A 104 3.50 11.57 6.25
N GLN A 105 3.82 12.85 6.14
CA GLN A 105 3.86 13.55 4.85
C GLN A 105 4.94 13.00 3.93
N ILE A 106 6.10 12.63 4.47
CA ILE A 106 7.18 11.98 3.68
C ILE A 106 6.73 10.62 3.15
N LEU A 107 6.08 9.80 3.98
CA LEU A 107 5.59 8.47 3.58
C LEU A 107 4.53 8.57 2.48
N ILE A 108 3.58 9.49 2.62
CA ILE A 108 2.54 9.73 1.63
C ILE A 108 3.17 10.23 0.32
N LYS A 109 4.06 11.22 0.40
CA LYS A 109 4.73 11.78 -0.79
C LYS A 109 5.61 10.76 -1.50
N TRP A 110 6.34 9.93 -0.76
CA TRP A 110 7.13 8.85 -1.33
C TRP A 110 6.28 7.87 -2.15
N ALA A 111 5.12 7.45 -1.63
CA ALA A 111 4.23 6.56 -2.36
C ALA A 111 3.62 7.24 -3.60
N GLU A 112 3.18 8.49 -3.48
CA GLU A 112 2.66 9.29 -4.60
C GLU A 112 3.69 9.41 -5.74
N LEU A 113 4.93 9.77 -5.43
CA LEU A 113 6.00 9.94 -6.42
C LEU A 113 6.41 8.62 -7.10
N ARG A 114 6.06 7.47 -6.51
CA ARG A 114 6.20 6.15 -7.14
C ARG A 114 5.02 5.79 -8.06
N GLY A 115 4.06 6.70 -8.24
CA GLY A 115 2.85 6.44 -9.04
C GLY A 115 1.78 5.62 -8.32
N THR A 116 1.81 5.58 -6.98
CA THR A 116 0.86 4.82 -6.16
C THR A 116 -0.14 5.76 -5.50
N ALA A 117 -1.43 5.49 -5.61
CA ALA A 117 -2.43 6.15 -4.79
C ALA A 117 -2.30 5.72 -3.32
N VAL A 118 -2.68 6.59 -2.38
CA VAL A 118 -2.58 6.31 -0.94
C VAL A 118 -3.90 6.59 -0.22
N ILE A 119 -4.20 5.79 0.79
CA ILE A 119 -5.40 5.94 1.62
C ILE A 119 -5.05 6.05 3.12
N PRO A 120 -4.34 7.11 3.54
CA PRO A 120 -3.98 7.30 4.93
C PRO A 120 -5.22 7.63 5.77
N LYS A 121 -5.51 6.79 6.76
CA LYS A 121 -6.63 6.98 7.68
C LYS A 121 -6.23 7.88 8.84
N SER A 122 -7.08 8.84 9.18
CA SER A 122 -7.02 9.60 10.45
C SER A 122 -8.41 10.01 10.91
N THR A 123 -8.59 10.13 12.22
CA THR A 123 -9.76 10.73 12.88
C THR A 123 -9.44 12.10 13.49
N ASN A 124 -8.19 12.53 13.40
CA ASN A 124 -7.74 13.83 13.88
C ASN A 124 -7.72 14.83 12.71
N GLU A 125 -8.47 15.91 12.83
CA GLU A 125 -8.65 16.94 11.79
C GLU A 125 -7.30 17.53 11.30
N GLY A 126 -6.42 17.90 12.23
CA GLY A 126 -5.11 18.45 11.88
C GLY A 126 -4.23 17.46 11.12
N ARG A 127 -4.30 16.15 11.46
CA ARG A 127 -3.57 15.10 10.69
C ARG A 127 -4.19 14.85 9.33
N ILE A 128 -5.51 14.96 9.18
CA ILE A 128 -6.17 14.85 7.87
C ILE A 128 -5.68 15.98 6.95
N GLU A 129 -5.65 17.20 7.46
CA GLU A 129 -5.13 18.36 6.73
C GLU A 129 -3.64 18.19 6.37
N GLN A 130 -2.79 17.78 7.33
CA GLN A 130 -1.38 17.52 7.08
C GLN A 130 -1.16 16.43 6.02
N ASN A 131 -1.95 15.36 6.05
CA ASN A 131 -1.88 14.30 5.04
C ASN A 131 -2.21 14.85 3.64
N LEU A 132 -3.20 15.71 3.50
CA LEU A 132 -3.52 16.35 2.22
C LEU A 132 -2.41 17.30 1.76
N GLN A 133 -1.78 18.01 2.68
CA GLN A 133 -0.67 18.92 2.38
C GLN A 133 0.60 18.21 1.88
N SER A 134 0.67 16.87 1.99
CA SER A 134 1.81 16.09 1.47
C SER A 134 2.09 16.32 -0.01
N VAL A 135 1.08 16.66 -0.79
CA VAL A 135 1.22 16.96 -2.24
C VAL A 135 2.18 18.11 -2.52
N GLY A 136 2.36 19.05 -1.57
CA GLY A 136 3.23 20.22 -1.71
C GLY A 136 4.71 19.96 -1.47
N TYR A 137 5.11 18.76 -1.05
CA TYR A 137 6.51 18.43 -0.80
C TYR A 137 7.18 17.82 -2.02
N GLU A 138 8.50 17.87 -2.05
CA GLU A 138 9.34 17.20 -3.02
C GLU A 138 10.33 16.29 -2.30
N LEU A 139 10.67 15.15 -2.90
CA LEU A 139 11.73 14.26 -2.43
C LEU A 139 12.80 14.18 -3.52
N ASP A 140 14.05 14.21 -3.12
CA ASP A 140 15.14 14.09 -4.07
C ASP A 140 15.62 12.63 -4.23
N LYS A 141 16.57 12.43 -5.12
CA LYS A 141 17.12 11.10 -5.42
C LYS A 141 17.76 10.44 -4.20
N GLU A 142 18.40 11.21 -3.32
CA GLU A 142 19.03 10.68 -2.11
C GLU A 142 17.97 10.16 -1.13
N ASP A 143 16.86 10.88 -0.98
CA ASP A 143 15.73 10.46 -0.13
C ASP A 143 15.19 9.11 -0.60
N PHE A 144 14.97 8.95 -1.90
CA PHE A 144 14.53 7.67 -2.48
C PHE A 144 15.54 6.55 -2.24
N GLN A 145 16.83 6.82 -2.39
CA GLN A 145 17.89 5.83 -2.16
C GLN A 145 17.94 5.38 -0.70
N GLU A 146 17.76 6.30 0.25
CA GLU A 146 17.74 5.97 1.67
C GLU A 146 16.46 5.19 2.04
N ILE A 147 15.30 5.59 1.50
CA ILE A 147 14.04 4.86 1.74
C ILE A 147 14.08 3.47 1.10
N ALA A 148 14.71 3.31 -0.07
CA ALA A 148 14.83 2.00 -0.73
C ALA A 148 15.54 0.95 0.13
N LYS A 149 16.47 1.35 1.00
CA LYS A 149 17.20 0.46 1.92
C LYS A 149 16.32 -0.06 3.08
N LEU A 150 15.14 0.49 3.27
CA LEU A 150 14.24 0.13 4.36
C LEU A 150 13.36 -1.09 4.06
N ASP A 151 13.36 -1.57 2.82
CA ASP A 151 12.58 -2.75 2.46
C ASP A 151 13.03 -3.98 3.27
N LYS A 152 12.08 -4.59 3.94
CA LYS A 152 12.29 -5.76 4.79
C LYS A 152 11.36 -6.91 4.44
N HIS A 153 10.51 -6.72 3.41
CA HIS A 153 9.36 -7.58 3.14
C HIS A 153 8.47 -7.75 4.39
N TYR A 154 8.39 -6.71 5.22
CA TYR A 154 7.65 -6.75 6.49
C TYR A 154 6.22 -6.27 6.31
N ARG A 155 5.27 -7.16 6.58
CA ARG A 155 3.83 -6.90 6.50
C ARG A 155 3.26 -6.62 7.90
N TYR A 156 2.58 -5.50 8.06
CA TYR A 156 1.86 -5.15 9.29
C TYR A 156 0.52 -5.87 9.41
N VAL A 157 -0.21 -6.02 8.30
CA VAL A 157 -1.55 -6.61 8.28
C VAL A 157 -1.44 -8.06 7.78
N LYS A 158 -1.09 -8.97 8.69
CA LYS A 158 -0.88 -10.39 8.35
C LYS A 158 -2.17 -11.13 8.02
N GLY A 159 -3.29 -10.67 8.58
CA GLY A 159 -4.59 -11.27 8.31
C GLY A 159 -4.91 -12.56 9.07
N ASP A 160 -3.96 -13.11 9.83
CA ASP A 160 -4.09 -14.39 10.51
C ASP A 160 -5.31 -14.46 11.45
N ALA A 161 -5.59 -13.35 12.16
CA ALA A 161 -6.75 -13.27 13.06
C ALA A 161 -8.07 -12.92 12.36
N GLN A 162 -8.00 -12.35 11.14
CA GLN A 162 -9.16 -11.78 10.45
C GLN A 162 -9.64 -12.63 9.27
N PHE A 163 -8.73 -13.36 8.62
CA PHE A 163 -9.01 -14.08 7.38
C PHE A 163 -8.61 -15.56 7.43
N ALA A 164 -8.00 -16.02 8.54
CA ALA A 164 -7.68 -17.42 8.74
C ALA A 164 -8.98 -18.23 8.92
N THR A 165 -9.53 -18.67 7.80
CA THR A 165 -10.63 -19.64 7.73
C THR A 165 -10.07 -20.95 7.20
N GLU A 166 -10.83 -22.05 7.37
CA GLU A 166 -10.46 -23.33 6.81
C GLU A 166 -10.18 -23.20 5.29
N GLY A 167 -8.93 -23.40 4.89
CA GLY A 167 -8.48 -23.27 3.50
C GLY A 167 -7.84 -21.94 3.11
N ASN A 168 -7.81 -20.93 4.00
CA ASN A 168 -7.10 -19.68 3.79
C ASN A 168 -5.96 -19.55 4.80
N SER A 169 -4.74 -19.44 4.31
CA SER A 169 -3.56 -19.13 5.11
C SER A 169 -2.94 -17.81 4.63
N TYR A 170 -2.00 -17.29 5.41
CA TYR A 170 -1.21 -16.12 5.04
C TYR A 170 -0.55 -16.32 3.65
N GLU A 171 0.07 -17.46 3.42
CA GLU A 171 0.73 -17.81 2.16
C GLU A 171 -0.26 -17.81 0.99
N ASN A 172 -1.47 -18.31 1.21
CA ASN A 172 -2.50 -18.34 0.16
C ASN A 172 -3.07 -16.95 -0.17
N ILE A 173 -3.12 -16.05 0.83
CA ILE A 173 -3.66 -14.69 0.64
C ILE A 173 -2.64 -13.81 -0.10
N PHE A 174 -1.38 -13.90 0.27
CA PHE A 174 -0.34 -12.98 -0.22
C PHE A 174 0.64 -13.61 -1.22
N ASP A 175 0.61 -14.93 -1.43
CA ASP A 175 1.57 -15.70 -2.23
C ASP A 175 3.01 -15.58 -1.71
N GLU A 176 3.18 -15.56 -0.38
CA GLU A 176 4.45 -15.41 0.34
C GLU A 176 4.82 -16.69 1.09
#